data_ee29b9c7fa0faf1fdfae9a89a0cdb45d
#
_entry.id   ee29b9c7fa0faf1fdfae9a89a0cdb45d
#
_cell.length_a   1.000
_cell.length_b   1.000
_cell.length_c   1.000
_cell.angle_alpha   90.00
_cell.angle_beta   90.00
_cell.angle_gamma   90.00
#
_symmetry.space_group_name_H-M   'P 1'
#
loop_
_entity.id
_entity.type
_entity.pdbx_description
1 polymer ?
#
loop_
_entity_poly.entity_id
_entity_poly.type
_entity_poly.pdbx_seq_one_letter_code
_entity_poly.pdbx_strand_id
1 'polypeptide(L)'
;HGLHWNTQVFDVSSGDIRHIGIREEFGIVIAHELLDDIPATIVEYDEFLTPRIVLVDPESGHEKMGEPLSGPELDWLKIWWPATVPLARREIGTTRDHTWIQLVNIFGTGRAIAIDYSHSLDQRSQGLWDAGTLAGYQHGRSVRPVPNGKVNITAHVSLDSCASAAATSRSDLTRTQEFDSDPTRSDFRWLVQDFGSRP
;
A
#
# COMPACT_ATOMS: atom_id res chain seq x y z
N HIS A 1 -27.77 19.51 -19.69
CA HIS A 1 -26.32 19.56 -19.91
C HIS A 1 -25.76 18.19 -19.52
N GLY A 2 -25.29 17.40 -20.52
CA GLY A 2 -24.65 16.13 -20.25
C GLY A 2 -23.25 16.40 -19.70
N LEU A 3 -22.87 15.71 -18.63
CA LEU A 3 -21.49 15.67 -18.16
C LEU A 3 -20.67 14.84 -19.18
N HIS A 4 -19.65 15.44 -19.75
CA HIS A 4 -18.69 14.73 -20.58
C HIS A 4 -17.53 14.27 -19.67
N TRP A 5 -17.34 12.96 -19.57
CA TRP A 5 -16.22 12.36 -18.86
C TRP A 5 -15.10 12.03 -19.85
N ASN A 6 -13.89 12.46 -19.53
CA ASN A 6 -12.70 11.98 -20.20
C ASN A 6 -12.09 10.88 -19.29
N THR A 7 -12.04 9.66 -19.77
CA THR A 7 -11.50 8.52 -19.02
C THR A 7 -10.14 8.17 -19.61
N GLN A 8 -9.14 8.12 -18.75
CA GLN A 8 -7.82 7.61 -19.08
C GLN A 8 -7.51 6.41 -18.17
N VAL A 9 -7.01 5.34 -18.76
CA VAL A 9 -6.60 4.13 -18.04
C VAL A 9 -5.09 4.04 -18.11
N PHE A 10 -4.45 3.87 -16.97
CA PHE A 10 -3.01 3.69 -16.85
C PHE A 10 -2.75 2.30 -16.25
N ASP A 11 -1.97 1.51 -16.96
CA ASP A 11 -1.36 0.30 -16.39
C ASP A 11 -0.02 0.69 -15.77
N VAL A 12 0.08 0.57 -14.46
CA VAL A 12 1.25 0.99 -13.68
C VAL A 12 2.04 -0.22 -13.21
N SER A 13 2.21 -1.19 -14.07
CA SER A 13 3.00 -2.41 -13.80
C SER A 13 4.45 -2.13 -13.35
N SER A 14 4.94 -0.90 -13.57
CA SER A 14 6.25 -0.43 -13.07
C SER A 14 6.17 0.32 -11.73
N GLY A 15 4.98 0.56 -11.19
CA GLY A 15 4.75 1.38 -9.99
C GLY A 15 5.07 2.88 -10.17
N ASP A 16 5.39 3.34 -11.37
CA ASP A 16 5.76 4.72 -11.62
C ASP A 16 4.60 5.56 -12.14
N ILE A 17 3.91 6.25 -11.23
CA ILE A 17 2.80 7.15 -11.55
C ILE A 17 3.24 8.58 -11.87
N ARG A 18 4.54 8.90 -11.83
CA ARG A 18 5.07 10.25 -12.07
C ARG A 18 4.82 10.78 -13.47
N HIS A 19 4.53 9.89 -14.42
CA HIS A 19 4.24 10.22 -15.81
C HIS A 19 2.76 10.46 -16.11
N ILE A 20 1.88 10.37 -15.08
CA ILE A 20 0.47 10.75 -15.25
C ILE A 20 0.40 12.28 -15.36
N GLY A 21 0.51 12.78 -16.57
CA GLY A 21 0.55 14.21 -16.90
C GLY A 21 -0.80 14.93 -16.84
N ILE A 22 -1.79 14.38 -16.12
CA ILE A 22 -3.11 15.00 -15.99
C ILE A 22 -3.01 16.16 -15.01
N ARG A 23 -3.46 17.34 -15.43
CA ARG A 23 -3.59 18.53 -14.60
C ARG A 23 -4.98 19.15 -14.83
N GLU A 24 -5.99 18.38 -14.50
CA GLU A 24 -7.37 18.87 -14.55
C GLU A 24 -7.76 19.43 -13.17
N GLU A 25 -8.67 20.42 -13.20
CA GLU A 25 -9.12 21.05 -11.97
C GLU A 25 -9.98 20.11 -11.12
N PHE A 26 -10.73 19.22 -11.76
CA PHE A 26 -11.64 18.28 -11.12
C PHE A 26 -11.53 16.88 -11.71
N GLY A 27 -11.54 15.86 -10.83
CA GLY A 27 -11.52 14.48 -11.31
C GLY A 27 -11.73 13.41 -10.26
N ILE A 28 -11.75 12.17 -10.74
CA ILE A 28 -11.81 10.96 -9.92
C ILE A 28 -10.61 10.09 -10.25
N VAL A 29 -9.87 9.68 -9.23
CA VAL A 29 -8.81 8.68 -9.32
C VAL A 29 -9.34 7.37 -8.77
N ILE A 30 -9.12 6.27 -9.50
CA ILE A 30 -9.41 4.91 -9.02
C ILE A 30 -8.13 4.09 -9.14
N ALA A 31 -7.61 3.65 -8.01
CA ALA A 31 -6.51 2.69 -7.89
C ALA A 31 -7.12 1.34 -7.49
N HIS A 32 -7.09 0.37 -8.39
CA HIS A 32 -7.69 -0.95 -8.19
C HIS A 32 -6.59 -2.00 -8.27
N GLU A 33 -6.32 -2.70 -7.17
CA GLU A 33 -5.21 -3.66 -7.06
C GLU A 33 -3.90 -3.04 -7.61
N LEU A 34 -3.59 -1.85 -7.14
CA LEU A 34 -2.41 -1.10 -7.55
C LEU A 34 -1.39 -0.99 -6.42
N LEU A 35 -1.88 -0.72 -5.21
CA LEU A 35 -1.00 -0.43 -4.09
C LEU A 35 -0.35 -1.71 -3.53
N ASP A 36 -1.00 -2.86 -3.67
CA ASP A 36 -0.46 -4.16 -3.27
C ASP A 36 0.75 -4.58 -4.11
N ASP A 37 0.81 -4.15 -5.39
CA ASP A 37 1.94 -4.37 -6.31
C ASP A 37 3.10 -3.36 -6.12
N ILE A 38 2.88 -2.25 -5.38
CA ILE A 38 3.95 -1.28 -5.11
C ILE A 38 4.99 -1.92 -4.17
N PRO A 39 6.29 -1.90 -4.53
CA PRO A 39 7.34 -2.49 -3.73
C PRO A 39 7.36 -1.96 -2.29
N ALA A 40 7.58 -2.86 -1.34
CA ALA A 40 7.71 -2.55 0.07
C ALA A 40 9.01 -3.13 0.63
N THR A 41 9.62 -2.44 1.59
CA THR A 41 10.71 -3.00 2.38
C THR A 41 10.13 -4.08 3.30
N ILE A 42 10.69 -5.30 3.22
CA ILE A 42 10.31 -6.39 4.12
C ILE A 42 11.25 -6.38 5.32
N VAL A 43 10.68 -6.46 6.50
CA VAL A 43 11.45 -6.62 7.74
C VAL A 43 11.03 -7.87 8.50
N GLU A 44 11.96 -8.43 9.25
CA GLU A 44 11.72 -9.53 10.19
C GLU A 44 12.34 -9.17 11.54
N TYR A 45 11.62 -9.42 12.62
CA TYR A 45 12.09 -9.17 13.97
C TYR A 45 13.03 -10.30 14.41
N ASP A 46 14.24 -9.95 14.86
CA ASP A 46 15.16 -10.93 15.43
C ASP A 46 14.72 -11.41 16.84
N GLU A 47 15.51 -12.29 17.46
CA GLU A 47 15.23 -12.82 18.79
C GLU A 47 15.19 -11.75 19.90
N PHE A 48 15.78 -10.58 19.65
CA PHE A 48 15.81 -9.43 20.56
C PHE A 48 14.73 -8.39 20.25
N LEU A 49 13.79 -8.71 19.36
CA LEU A 49 12.75 -7.78 18.86
C LEU A 49 13.34 -6.55 18.15
N THR A 50 14.48 -6.71 17.49
CA THR A 50 15.01 -5.67 16.60
C THR A 50 14.53 -5.94 15.18
N PRO A 51 13.79 -5.02 14.53
CA PRO A 51 13.38 -5.19 13.14
C PRO A 51 14.59 -5.08 12.21
N ARG A 52 14.82 -6.08 11.40
CA ARG A 52 15.92 -6.16 10.42
C ARG A 52 15.36 -6.26 9.02
N ILE A 53 16.02 -5.59 8.09
CA ILE A 53 15.67 -5.66 6.67
C ILE A 53 15.91 -7.09 6.16
N VAL A 54 14.95 -7.66 5.47
CA VAL A 54 15.11 -8.96 4.79
C VAL A 54 15.73 -8.70 3.42
N LEU A 55 16.91 -9.25 3.22
CA LEU A 55 17.60 -9.25 1.94
C LEU A 55 17.29 -10.53 1.19
N VAL A 56 16.95 -10.43 -0.08
CA VAL A 56 16.59 -11.57 -0.94
C VAL A 56 17.53 -11.64 -2.14
N ASP A 57 18.02 -12.84 -2.43
CA ASP A 57 18.72 -13.13 -3.69
C ASP A 57 17.68 -13.21 -4.82
N PRO A 58 17.80 -12.38 -5.88
CA PRO A 58 16.76 -12.26 -6.89
C PRO A 58 16.66 -13.49 -7.82
N GLU A 59 17.67 -14.36 -7.87
CA GLU A 59 17.63 -15.56 -8.71
C GLU A 59 17.06 -16.75 -7.94
N SER A 60 17.59 -17.00 -6.74
CA SER A 60 17.23 -18.16 -5.93
C SER A 60 16.07 -17.91 -4.96
N GLY A 61 15.79 -16.63 -4.65
CA GLY A 61 14.87 -16.25 -3.60
C GLY A 61 15.37 -16.61 -2.19
N HIS A 62 16.67 -16.86 -2.02
CA HIS A 62 17.23 -17.11 -0.69
C HIS A 62 17.23 -15.81 0.12
N GLU A 63 16.67 -15.87 1.31
CA GLU A 63 16.57 -14.72 2.21
C GLU A 63 17.62 -14.78 3.32
N LYS A 64 18.05 -13.59 3.76
CA LYS A 64 18.88 -13.42 4.95
C LYS A 64 18.51 -12.11 5.66
N MET A 65 18.67 -12.09 6.97
CA MET A 65 18.57 -10.86 7.74
C MET A 65 19.74 -9.91 7.42
N GLY A 66 19.39 -8.65 7.15
CA GLY A 66 20.33 -7.55 6.93
C GLY A 66 20.48 -6.67 8.16
N GLU A 67 20.77 -5.41 7.92
CA GLU A 67 20.95 -4.40 8.96
C GLU A 67 19.64 -4.10 9.69
N PRO A 68 19.71 -3.60 10.94
CA PRO A 68 18.53 -3.07 11.63
C PRO A 68 17.83 -1.98 10.82
N LEU A 69 16.50 -2.02 10.80
CA LEU A 69 15.70 -0.96 10.19
C LEU A 69 15.93 0.37 10.91
N SER A 70 15.99 1.47 10.18
CA SER A 70 16.24 2.80 10.73
C SER A 70 15.49 3.90 9.97
N GLY A 71 15.52 5.12 10.51
CA GLY A 71 14.95 6.31 9.85
C GLY A 71 13.41 6.25 9.72
N PRO A 72 12.85 6.94 8.70
CA PRO A 72 11.39 7.09 8.55
C PRO A 72 10.61 5.77 8.46
N GLU A 73 11.21 4.73 7.92
CA GLU A 73 10.60 3.39 7.84
C GLU A 73 10.44 2.75 9.22
N LEU A 74 11.42 2.95 10.12
CA LEU A 74 11.31 2.50 11.50
C LEU A 74 10.21 3.26 12.26
N ASP A 75 10.08 4.57 12.01
CA ASP A 75 9.04 5.38 12.63
C ASP A 75 7.65 4.98 12.12
N TRP A 76 7.53 4.70 10.81
CA TRP A 76 6.32 4.12 10.22
C TRP A 76 5.96 2.80 10.89
N LEU A 77 6.91 1.89 11.01
CA LEU A 77 6.73 0.56 11.61
C LEU A 77 6.21 0.63 13.04
N LYS A 78 6.76 1.52 13.87
CA LYS A 78 6.35 1.72 15.27
C LYS A 78 4.89 2.18 15.39
N ILE A 79 4.43 3.00 14.45
CA ILE A 79 3.08 3.56 14.47
C ILE A 79 2.07 2.56 13.91
N TRP A 80 2.40 1.98 12.75
CA TRP A 80 1.41 1.29 11.94
C TRP A 80 1.44 -0.23 12.09
N TRP A 81 2.60 -0.82 12.36
CA TRP A 81 2.66 -2.28 12.44
C TRP A 81 3.72 -2.81 13.41
N PRO A 82 3.72 -2.40 14.67
CA PRO A 82 4.69 -2.91 15.64
C PRO A 82 4.49 -4.42 15.84
N ALA A 83 5.56 -5.12 16.18
CA ALA A 83 5.48 -6.51 16.60
C ALA A 83 5.89 -6.67 18.06
N THR A 84 5.30 -7.68 18.70
CA THR A 84 5.57 -8.05 20.07
C THR A 84 6.18 -9.45 20.21
N VAL A 85 6.36 -10.14 19.09
CA VAL A 85 6.88 -11.50 19.04
C VAL A 85 8.09 -11.57 18.09
N PRO A 86 9.12 -12.37 18.41
CA PRO A 86 10.23 -12.63 17.50
C PRO A 86 9.75 -13.30 16.19
N LEU A 87 10.55 -13.14 15.13
CA LEU A 87 10.31 -13.68 13.79
C LEU A 87 9.05 -13.13 13.10
N ALA A 88 8.39 -12.13 13.70
CA ALA A 88 7.28 -11.45 13.03
C ALA A 88 7.79 -10.69 11.81
N ARG A 89 7.08 -10.82 10.68
CA ARG A 89 7.40 -10.15 9.41
C ARG A 89 6.44 -9.00 9.16
N ARG A 90 6.94 -7.95 8.51
CA ARG A 90 6.17 -6.74 8.19
C ARG A 90 6.57 -6.22 6.81
N GLU A 91 5.59 -5.73 6.09
CA GLU A 91 5.75 -4.98 4.86
C GLU A 91 5.63 -3.49 5.16
N ILE A 92 6.72 -2.74 5.01
CA ILE A 92 6.75 -1.30 5.30
C ILE A 92 5.99 -0.52 4.23
N GLY A 93 4.97 0.21 4.63
CA GLY A 93 4.03 0.86 3.71
C GLY A 93 4.45 2.25 3.21
N THR A 94 5.63 2.77 3.56
CA THR A 94 6.03 4.15 3.23
C THR A 94 5.98 4.46 1.72
N THR A 95 6.34 3.51 0.86
CA THR A 95 6.29 3.66 -0.59
C THR A 95 4.85 3.75 -1.08
N ARG A 96 3.93 2.97 -0.49
CA ARG A 96 2.50 2.95 -0.79
C ARG A 96 1.81 4.22 -0.32
N ASP A 97 2.15 4.70 0.88
CA ASP A 97 1.71 6.00 1.40
C ASP A 97 2.12 7.13 0.44
N HIS A 98 3.37 7.11 -0.01
CA HIS A 98 3.87 8.10 -0.97
C HIS A 98 3.15 8.03 -2.31
N THR A 99 2.92 6.83 -2.83
CA THR A 99 2.16 6.62 -4.07
C THR A 99 0.73 7.14 -3.91
N TRP A 100 0.08 6.86 -2.79
CA TRP A 100 -1.26 7.35 -2.53
C TRP A 100 -1.32 8.88 -2.44
N ILE A 101 -0.35 9.51 -1.77
CA ILE A 101 -0.20 10.98 -1.75
C ILE A 101 -0.11 11.53 -3.17
N GLN A 102 0.67 10.91 -4.05
CA GLN A 102 0.77 11.35 -5.45
C GLN A 102 -0.56 11.25 -6.18
N LEU A 103 -1.29 10.14 -5.99
CA LEU A 103 -2.60 9.91 -6.61
C LEU A 103 -3.64 10.93 -6.18
N VAL A 104 -3.77 11.21 -4.89
CA VAL A 104 -4.74 12.20 -4.39
C VAL A 104 -4.40 13.64 -4.79
N ASN A 105 -3.17 13.90 -5.24
CA ASN A 105 -2.71 15.21 -5.69
C ASN A 105 -2.77 15.39 -7.21
N ILE A 106 -3.30 14.42 -7.98
CA ILE A 106 -3.45 14.55 -9.44
C ILE A 106 -4.45 15.67 -9.79
N PHE A 107 -5.53 15.78 -9.02
CA PHE A 107 -6.57 16.78 -9.24
C PHE A 107 -6.61 17.83 -8.12
N GLY A 108 -7.01 19.05 -8.47
CA GLY A 108 -7.22 20.12 -7.49
C GLY A 108 -8.42 19.81 -6.58
N THR A 109 -9.52 19.35 -7.17
CA THR A 109 -10.76 18.97 -6.47
C THR A 109 -11.24 17.62 -6.98
N GLY A 110 -11.78 16.77 -6.09
CA GLY A 110 -12.32 15.50 -6.56
C GLY A 110 -12.39 14.41 -5.52
N ARG A 111 -12.24 13.17 -6.03
CA ARG A 111 -12.30 11.95 -5.22
C ARG A 111 -11.20 10.99 -5.64
N ALA A 112 -10.55 10.39 -4.65
CA ALA A 112 -9.65 9.26 -4.86
C ALA A 112 -10.23 8.01 -4.18
N ILE A 113 -10.14 6.88 -4.87
CA ILE A 113 -10.64 5.58 -4.42
C ILE A 113 -9.51 4.58 -4.59
N ALA A 114 -9.08 3.95 -3.49
CA ALA A 114 -8.26 2.74 -3.54
C ALA A 114 -9.14 1.53 -3.24
N ILE A 115 -8.94 0.46 -3.99
CA ILE A 115 -9.62 -0.84 -3.82
C ILE A 115 -8.52 -1.89 -3.81
N ASP A 116 -8.26 -2.46 -2.62
CA ASP A 116 -7.07 -3.28 -2.47
C ASP A 116 -7.19 -4.31 -1.33
N TYR A 117 -6.33 -5.31 -1.34
CA TYR A 117 -6.14 -6.21 -0.20
C TYR A 117 -5.54 -5.44 0.96
N SER A 118 -6.19 -5.48 2.12
CA SER A 118 -5.83 -4.63 3.24
C SER A 118 -6.11 -5.28 4.59
N HIS A 119 -5.47 -4.76 5.60
CA HIS A 119 -5.73 -5.08 7.00
C HIS A 119 -5.73 -3.80 7.84
N SER A 120 -6.57 -3.75 8.85
CA SER A 120 -6.65 -2.60 9.76
C SER A 120 -5.56 -2.64 10.83
N LEU A 121 -5.29 -1.47 11.42
CA LEU A 121 -4.40 -1.37 12.58
C LEU A 121 -4.84 -2.30 13.73
N ASP A 122 -6.15 -2.44 13.96
CA ASP A 122 -6.70 -3.33 14.95
C ASP A 122 -6.34 -4.80 14.68
N GLN A 123 -6.52 -5.28 13.45
CA GLN A 123 -6.12 -6.63 13.04
C GLN A 123 -4.61 -6.85 13.20
N ARG A 124 -3.78 -5.87 12.83
CA ARG A 124 -2.33 -5.94 12.99
C ARG A 124 -1.92 -5.99 14.47
N SER A 125 -2.58 -5.20 15.32
CA SER A 125 -2.32 -5.17 16.77
C SER A 125 -2.68 -6.48 17.47
N GLN A 126 -3.61 -7.25 16.91
CA GLN A 126 -3.99 -8.59 17.40
C GLN A 126 -3.06 -9.70 16.89
N GLY A 127 -2.03 -9.39 16.09
CA GLY A 127 -1.08 -10.36 15.56
C GLY A 127 -1.62 -11.25 14.44
N LEU A 128 -2.77 -10.93 13.83
CA LEU A 128 -3.36 -11.74 12.78
C LEU A 128 -2.44 -11.94 11.57
N TRP A 129 -1.51 -11.02 11.35
CA TRP A 129 -0.60 -10.99 10.20
C TRP A 129 0.89 -11.06 10.63
N ASP A 130 1.20 -11.78 11.71
CA ASP A 130 2.57 -11.87 12.21
C ASP A 130 3.55 -12.57 11.24
N ALA A 131 3.06 -13.41 10.34
CA ALA A 131 3.87 -14.01 9.28
C ALA A 131 4.10 -13.08 8.06
N GLY A 132 3.52 -11.87 8.06
CA GLY A 132 3.43 -11.01 6.90
C GLY A 132 2.36 -11.45 5.91
N THR A 133 2.24 -10.73 4.81
CA THR A 133 1.22 -10.97 3.77
C THR A 133 1.82 -11.16 2.38
N LEU A 134 3.16 -11.12 2.26
CA LEU A 134 3.86 -11.21 0.97
C LEU A 134 3.50 -12.50 0.24
N ALA A 135 3.00 -12.39 -0.97
CA ALA A 135 2.57 -13.48 -1.82
C ALA A 135 3.17 -13.37 -3.22
N GLY A 136 3.34 -14.51 -3.87
CA GLY A 136 3.80 -14.59 -5.26
C GLY A 136 2.79 -15.32 -6.15
N TYR A 137 2.61 -14.82 -7.37
CA TYR A 137 1.71 -15.41 -8.35
C TYR A 137 2.39 -15.57 -9.71
N GLN A 138 2.21 -16.72 -10.34
CA GLN A 138 2.69 -16.98 -11.69
C GLN A 138 1.72 -17.90 -12.42
N HIS A 139 1.29 -17.50 -13.61
CA HIS A 139 0.32 -18.26 -14.43
C HIS A 139 -0.96 -18.65 -13.66
N GLY A 140 -1.47 -17.74 -12.82
CA GLY A 140 -2.69 -17.95 -12.01
C GLY A 140 -2.52 -18.93 -10.83
N ARG A 141 -1.28 -19.22 -10.44
CA ARG A 141 -0.96 -20.09 -9.30
C ARG A 141 -0.14 -19.34 -8.27
N SER A 142 -0.40 -19.62 -6.99
CA SER A 142 0.47 -19.16 -5.90
C SER A 142 1.82 -19.86 -6.00
N VAL A 143 2.90 -19.08 -5.93
CA VAL A 143 4.29 -19.54 -5.94
C VAL A 143 5.09 -18.79 -4.89
N ARG A 144 6.31 -19.22 -4.63
CA ARG A 144 7.22 -18.46 -3.77
C ARG A 144 7.48 -17.06 -4.36
N PRO A 145 7.43 -15.98 -3.57
CA PRO A 145 7.66 -14.61 -4.05
C PRO A 145 9.15 -14.34 -4.30
N VAL A 146 9.68 -14.80 -5.45
CA VAL A 146 11.06 -14.59 -5.87
C VAL A 146 11.11 -13.39 -6.82
N PRO A 147 11.88 -12.31 -6.52
CA PRO A 147 11.89 -11.07 -7.29
C PRO A 147 12.75 -11.19 -8.56
N ASN A 148 12.49 -12.22 -9.37
CA ASN A 148 13.22 -12.54 -10.61
C ASN A 148 12.59 -11.92 -11.88
N GLY A 149 11.59 -11.05 -11.72
CA GLY A 149 10.84 -10.43 -12.82
C GLY A 149 9.86 -11.37 -13.54
N LYS A 150 9.64 -12.60 -13.06
CA LYS A 150 8.72 -13.58 -13.64
C LYS A 150 7.52 -13.88 -12.75
N VAL A 151 7.59 -13.46 -11.51
CA VAL A 151 6.57 -13.66 -10.47
C VAL A 151 5.93 -12.31 -10.17
N ASN A 152 4.60 -12.24 -10.20
CA ASN A 152 3.90 -11.11 -9.62
C ASN A 152 3.97 -11.24 -8.10
N ILE A 153 4.50 -10.23 -7.42
CA ILE A 153 4.71 -10.23 -5.97
C ILE A 153 3.84 -9.13 -5.39
N THR A 154 2.90 -9.52 -4.54
CA THR A 154 1.98 -8.61 -3.88
C THR A 154 2.08 -8.71 -2.36
N ALA A 155 1.64 -7.69 -1.66
CA ALA A 155 1.43 -7.74 -0.21
C ALA A 155 0.29 -6.81 0.18
N HIS A 156 -0.47 -7.15 1.23
CA HIS A 156 -1.57 -6.33 1.68
C HIS A 156 -1.15 -4.89 2.01
N VAL A 157 -2.07 -3.98 1.83
CA VAL A 157 -1.86 -2.54 2.00
C VAL A 157 -2.40 -2.08 3.35
N SER A 158 -1.65 -1.25 4.05
CA SER A 158 -2.14 -0.51 5.23
C SER A 158 -2.91 0.72 4.73
N LEU A 159 -4.17 0.56 4.30
CA LEU A 159 -4.96 1.68 3.76
C LEU A 159 -5.18 2.80 4.78
N ASP A 160 -5.24 2.47 6.06
CA ASP A 160 -5.29 3.42 7.17
C ASP A 160 -4.03 4.32 7.23
N SER A 161 -2.85 3.76 6.97
CA SER A 161 -1.61 4.54 6.83
C SER A 161 -1.67 5.47 5.61
N CYS A 162 -2.07 4.95 4.45
CA CYS A 162 -2.26 5.73 3.23
C CYS A 162 -3.23 6.90 3.45
N ALA A 163 -4.36 6.64 4.12
CA ALA A 163 -5.36 7.65 4.44
C ALA A 163 -4.79 8.76 5.33
N SER A 164 -4.03 8.40 6.36
CA SER A 164 -3.38 9.33 7.27
C SER A 164 -2.28 10.16 6.57
N ALA A 165 -1.49 9.52 5.72
CA ALA A 165 -0.43 10.17 4.96
C ALA A 165 -1.02 11.23 4.01
N ALA A 166 -2.09 10.91 3.30
CA ALA A 166 -2.81 11.86 2.45
C ALA A 166 -3.40 13.02 3.27
N ALA A 167 -4.00 12.75 4.43
CA ALA A 167 -4.53 13.78 5.32
C ALA A 167 -3.46 14.75 5.85
N THR A 168 -2.24 14.25 6.01
CA THR A 168 -1.09 15.09 6.39
C THR A 168 -0.60 15.95 5.22
N SER A 169 -0.67 15.44 3.98
CA SER A 169 -0.19 16.14 2.79
C SER A 169 -1.18 17.13 2.20
N ARG A 170 -2.48 16.94 2.45
CA ARG A 170 -3.60 17.76 1.92
C ARG A 170 -4.51 18.24 3.04
N SER A 171 -4.46 19.55 3.33
CA SER A 171 -5.33 20.16 4.36
C SER A 171 -6.79 20.35 3.92
N ASP A 172 -7.08 20.15 2.63
CA ASP A 172 -8.42 20.32 2.02
C ASP A 172 -9.18 18.99 1.86
N LEU A 173 -8.75 17.93 2.53
CA LEU A 173 -9.51 16.69 2.64
C LEU A 173 -10.83 16.95 3.41
N THR A 174 -11.95 16.66 2.74
CA THR A 174 -13.29 16.89 3.27
C THR A 174 -13.94 15.61 3.81
N ARG A 175 -13.44 14.45 3.40
CA ARG A 175 -13.96 13.14 3.79
C ARG A 175 -12.90 12.07 3.66
N THR A 176 -12.86 11.17 4.63
CA THR A 176 -12.14 9.88 4.54
C THR A 176 -13.08 8.78 5.01
N GLN A 177 -13.21 7.72 4.23
CA GLN A 177 -13.97 6.53 4.59
C GLN A 177 -13.23 5.27 4.15
N GLU A 178 -13.22 4.29 5.03
CA GLU A 178 -12.80 2.92 4.74
C GLU A 178 -14.01 2.00 4.94
N PHE A 179 -14.18 1.03 4.06
CA PHE A 179 -15.22 0.02 4.18
C PHE A 179 -14.83 -1.28 3.46
N ASP A 180 -15.38 -2.38 3.93
CA ASP A 180 -15.20 -3.68 3.30
C ASP A 180 -15.99 -3.73 1.98
N SER A 181 -15.38 -4.24 0.93
CA SER A 181 -16.06 -4.40 -0.37
C SER A 181 -17.03 -5.57 -0.36
N ASP A 182 -16.71 -6.61 0.42
CA ASP A 182 -17.48 -7.83 0.57
C ASP A 182 -17.36 -8.30 2.02
N PRO A 183 -18.45 -8.34 2.80
CA PRO A 183 -18.43 -8.80 4.18
C PRO A 183 -18.01 -10.27 4.35
N THR A 184 -17.96 -11.06 3.26
CA THR A 184 -17.44 -12.43 3.27
C THR A 184 -15.94 -12.52 2.99
N ARG A 185 -15.32 -11.42 2.52
CA ARG A 185 -13.89 -11.27 2.25
C ARG A 185 -13.33 -10.12 3.09
N SER A 186 -12.89 -10.44 4.30
CA SER A 186 -12.44 -9.47 5.30
C SER A 186 -11.13 -8.74 4.97
N ASP A 187 -10.46 -9.15 3.90
CA ASP A 187 -9.15 -8.66 3.47
C ASP A 187 -9.22 -7.70 2.27
N PHE A 188 -10.36 -7.57 1.58
CA PHE A 188 -10.52 -6.69 0.42
C PHE A 188 -11.31 -5.43 0.78
N ARG A 189 -10.66 -4.27 0.73
CA ARG A 189 -11.19 -3.02 1.29
C ARG A 189 -11.14 -1.86 0.31
N TRP A 190 -11.97 -0.87 0.60
CA TRP A 190 -12.02 0.40 -0.10
C TRP A 190 -11.57 1.52 0.83
N LEU A 191 -10.71 2.40 0.32
CA LEU A 191 -10.44 3.72 0.88
C LEU A 191 -11.00 4.77 -0.06
N VAL A 192 -11.85 5.66 0.44
CA VAL A 192 -12.41 6.78 -0.32
C VAL A 192 -12.04 8.08 0.37
N GLN A 193 -11.39 8.98 -0.37
CA GLN A 193 -11.06 10.32 0.11
C GLN A 193 -11.58 11.38 -0.86
N ASP A 194 -12.33 12.35 -0.35
CA ASP A 194 -12.79 13.52 -1.07
C ASP A 194 -11.93 14.73 -0.71
N PHE A 195 -11.58 15.57 -1.68
CA PHE A 195 -10.70 16.71 -1.49
C PHE A 195 -11.13 17.93 -2.33
N GLY A 196 -10.69 19.09 -1.86
CA GLY A 196 -11.08 20.38 -2.44
C GLY A 196 -12.49 20.80 -2.07
N SER A 197 -12.82 22.05 -2.35
CA SER A 197 -14.18 22.57 -2.20
C SER A 197 -15.00 22.18 -3.41
N ARG A 198 -16.20 21.63 -3.21
CA ARG A 198 -17.15 21.48 -4.31
C ARG A 198 -17.46 22.86 -4.90
N PRO A 199 -17.45 23.00 -6.22
CA PRO A 199 -17.90 24.24 -6.86
C PRO A 199 -19.37 24.55 -6.56
#